data_f5048c98f326675fef198ccb4b70a652
#
_entry.id   f5048c98f326675fef198ccb4b70a652
#
_cell.length_a   1.000
_cell.length_b   1.000
_cell.length_c   1.000
_cell.angle_alpha   90.00
_cell.angle_beta   90.00
_cell.angle_gamma   90.00
#
_symmetry.space_group_name_H-M   'P 1'
#
loop_
_entity.id
_entity.type
_entity.pdbx_description
1 polymer ?
#
loop_
_entity_poly.entity_id
_entity_poly.type
_entity_poly.pdbx_seq_one_letter_code
_entity_poly.pdbx_strand_id
1 'polypeptide(L)'
;NATVIVEASKWISDNEWVLDLVKHDPDRYIGLVGSLEIGTPDFKKHLTDLSKDARFVGVRMRERPGGDSFFENEAVWSDLQFISDRNQTLDILMFQYSLDDVDMISKRLPKLKILINHVAGADIEGKPADPKWIAAVRKAAKNPNVNCKISGLFQQSHRQPSPKNLSFYKPELDVLWEAFGQDRLIYGSNWPVTMRGGTYGEYLRVVNGFFADKSRASREKFFFKNA
;
A
#
# COMPACT_ATOMS: atom_id res chain seq x y z
N ASN A 1 -6.32 17.87 7.70
CA ASN A 1 -5.95 16.51 7.30
C ASN A 1 -6.24 16.33 5.81
N ALA A 2 -5.28 15.77 5.08
CA ALA A 2 -5.39 15.55 3.65
C ALA A 2 -5.48 14.05 3.34
N THR A 3 -5.84 13.71 2.09
CA THR A 3 -6.04 12.34 1.65
C THR A 3 -5.26 12.10 0.37
N VAL A 4 -4.55 10.97 0.31
CA VAL A 4 -4.06 10.38 -0.93
C VAL A 4 -5.08 9.32 -1.37
N ILE A 5 -5.59 9.46 -2.59
CA ILE A 5 -6.48 8.48 -3.20
C ILE A 5 -5.62 7.36 -3.78
N VAL A 6 -6.06 6.11 -3.59
CA VAL A 6 -5.45 4.95 -4.23
C VAL A 6 -6.48 4.33 -5.14
N GLU A 7 -6.10 4.07 -6.38
CA GLU A 7 -6.98 3.56 -7.41
C GLU A 7 -7.78 2.31 -6.97
N ALA A 8 -8.97 2.16 -7.53
CA ALA A 8 -9.84 1.01 -7.34
C ALA A 8 -10.27 0.35 -8.67
N SER A 9 -9.84 0.91 -9.79
CA SER A 9 -10.14 0.49 -11.16
C SER A 9 -8.86 0.24 -11.94
N LYS A 10 -8.94 -0.61 -12.96
CA LYS A 10 -7.83 -0.87 -13.89
C LYS A 10 -7.86 0.04 -15.13
N TRP A 11 -8.90 0.84 -15.30
CA TRP A 11 -9.03 1.68 -16.48
C TRP A 11 -8.18 2.94 -16.35
N ILE A 12 -7.41 3.21 -17.40
CA ILE A 12 -6.52 4.38 -17.41
C ILE A 12 -7.29 5.70 -17.34
N SER A 13 -8.46 5.77 -17.95
CA SER A 13 -9.35 6.94 -17.93
C SER A 13 -9.81 7.33 -16.53
N ASP A 14 -9.86 6.36 -15.61
CA ASP A 14 -10.26 6.64 -14.22
C ASP A 14 -9.21 7.47 -13.49
N ASN A 15 -7.93 7.37 -13.87
CA ASN A 15 -6.89 8.25 -13.30
C ASN A 15 -7.16 9.72 -13.68
N GLU A 16 -7.46 9.99 -14.94
CA GLU A 16 -7.78 11.33 -15.43
C GLU A 16 -9.04 11.87 -14.76
N TRP A 17 -10.08 11.03 -14.67
CA TRP A 17 -11.33 11.38 -14.01
C TRP A 17 -11.11 11.73 -12.54
N VAL A 18 -10.34 10.94 -11.78
CA VAL A 18 -10.05 11.23 -10.38
C VAL A 18 -9.22 12.50 -10.25
N LEU A 19 -8.19 12.71 -11.08
CA LEU A 19 -7.40 13.93 -11.07
C LEU A 19 -8.25 15.16 -11.36
N ASP A 20 -9.22 15.05 -12.27
CA ASP A 20 -10.15 16.15 -12.54
C ASP A 20 -11.08 16.43 -11.36
N LEU A 21 -11.64 15.37 -10.76
CA LEU A 21 -12.52 15.50 -9.58
C LEU A 21 -11.82 16.18 -8.41
N VAL A 22 -10.57 15.81 -8.10
CA VAL A 22 -9.84 16.32 -6.92
C VAL A 22 -9.31 17.75 -7.09
N LYS A 23 -9.34 18.32 -8.30
CA LYS A 23 -9.01 19.73 -8.54
C LYS A 23 -9.90 20.70 -7.74
N HIS A 24 -11.12 20.28 -7.43
CA HIS A 24 -12.10 21.12 -6.74
C HIS A 24 -11.88 21.25 -5.23
N ASP A 25 -11.03 20.39 -4.63
CA ASP A 25 -10.69 20.46 -3.20
C ASP A 25 -9.21 20.05 -2.99
N PRO A 26 -8.25 20.88 -3.47
CA PRO A 26 -6.83 20.55 -3.48
C PRO A 26 -6.20 20.47 -2.09
N ASP A 27 -6.78 21.10 -1.09
CA ASP A 27 -6.30 21.05 0.29
C ASP A 27 -6.66 19.72 0.96
N ARG A 28 -7.70 19.06 0.48
CA ARG A 28 -8.15 17.76 0.98
C ARG A 28 -7.52 16.60 0.22
N TYR A 29 -7.41 16.70 -1.10
CA TYR A 29 -6.93 15.63 -1.97
C TYR A 29 -5.57 16.00 -2.56
N ILE A 30 -4.52 15.51 -1.92
CA ILE A 30 -3.14 15.92 -2.20
C ILE A 30 -2.38 14.94 -3.10
N GLY A 31 -2.94 13.77 -3.38
CA GLY A 31 -2.28 12.78 -4.24
C GLY A 31 -3.22 11.69 -4.74
N LEU A 32 -2.81 11.13 -5.88
CA LEU A 32 -3.37 9.93 -6.49
C LEU A 32 -2.25 8.91 -6.75
N VAL A 33 -2.42 7.71 -6.21
CA VAL A 33 -1.69 6.53 -6.66
C VAL A 33 -2.59 5.83 -7.67
N GLY A 34 -2.22 5.89 -8.94
CA GLY A 34 -3.06 5.46 -10.05
C GLY A 34 -2.81 4.03 -10.52
N SER A 35 -3.65 3.58 -11.46
CA SER A 35 -3.51 2.28 -12.12
C SER A 35 -2.89 2.44 -13.50
N LEU A 36 -1.75 1.80 -13.72
CA LEU A 36 -1.09 1.67 -15.02
C LEU A 36 -0.62 0.24 -15.21
N GLU A 37 -0.76 -0.28 -16.41
CA GLU A 37 -0.34 -1.64 -16.74
C GLU A 37 1.16 -1.68 -17.03
N ILE A 38 1.94 -2.13 -16.05
CA ILE A 38 3.40 -2.23 -16.11
C ILE A 38 3.81 -3.32 -17.10
N GLY A 39 4.84 -3.06 -17.90
CA GLY A 39 5.36 -3.98 -18.92
C GLY A 39 4.68 -3.85 -20.27
N THR A 40 3.85 -2.82 -20.47
CA THR A 40 3.18 -2.55 -21.76
C THR A 40 3.87 -1.44 -22.54
N PRO A 41 3.75 -1.42 -23.88
CA PRO A 41 4.37 -0.39 -24.73
C PRO A 41 3.95 1.04 -24.37
N ASP A 42 2.71 1.24 -23.89
CA ASP A 42 2.15 2.56 -23.62
C ASP A 42 2.41 3.05 -22.18
N PHE A 43 2.96 2.21 -21.29
CA PHE A 43 3.16 2.54 -19.88
C PHE A 43 3.88 3.87 -19.68
N LYS A 44 5.05 4.06 -20.31
CA LYS A 44 5.88 5.27 -20.14
C LYS A 44 5.21 6.52 -20.64
N LYS A 45 4.45 6.40 -21.74
CA LYS A 45 3.65 7.51 -22.28
C LYS A 45 2.58 7.91 -21.28
N HIS A 46 1.79 6.95 -20.80
CA HIS A 46 0.71 7.18 -19.85
C HIS A 46 1.23 7.76 -18.52
N LEU A 47 2.33 7.20 -18.00
CA LEU A 47 2.95 7.73 -16.78
C LEU A 47 3.44 9.17 -16.98
N THR A 48 4.03 9.48 -18.13
CA THR A 48 4.49 10.83 -18.44
C THR A 48 3.32 11.81 -18.56
N ASP A 49 2.22 11.42 -19.18
CA ASP A 49 1.06 12.27 -19.34
C ASP A 49 0.36 12.55 -18.01
N LEU A 50 0.14 11.52 -17.19
CA LEU A 50 -0.48 11.67 -15.88
C LEU A 50 0.40 12.46 -14.90
N SER A 51 1.72 12.32 -14.98
CA SER A 51 2.68 13.05 -14.13
C SER A 51 2.78 14.55 -14.43
N LYS A 52 2.09 15.07 -15.45
CA LYS A 52 1.91 16.52 -15.65
C LYS A 52 1.08 17.13 -14.54
N ASP A 53 0.22 16.36 -13.89
CA ASP A 53 -0.44 16.74 -12.66
C ASP A 53 0.42 16.30 -11.46
N ALA A 54 0.88 17.28 -10.66
CA ALA A 54 1.76 17.03 -9.51
C ALA A 54 1.11 16.13 -8.43
N ARG A 55 -0.22 15.96 -8.47
CA ARG A 55 -0.94 15.06 -7.57
C ARG A 55 -0.85 13.59 -7.99
N PHE A 56 -0.39 13.27 -9.20
CA PHE A 56 -0.12 11.89 -9.57
C PHE A 56 1.21 11.44 -8.96
N VAL A 57 1.15 10.82 -7.77
CA VAL A 57 2.31 10.57 -6.91
C VAL A 57 2.87 9.15 -6.99
N GLY A 58 2.16 8.23 -7.64
CA GLY A 58 2.62 6.85 -7.73
C GLY A 58 1.75 5.95 -8.58
N VAL A 59 2.21 4.72 -8.75
CA VAL A 59 1.54 3.66 -9.52
C VAL A 59 1.25 2.48 -8.61
N ARG A 60 0.07 1.89 -8.73
CA ARG A 60 -0.28 0.65 -8.04
C ARG A 60 -0.09 -0.56 -8.93
N MET A 61 0.82 -1.44 -8.56
CA MET A 61 1.01 -2.74 -9.16
C MET A 61 -0.04 -3.72 -8.62
N ARG A 62 -1.02 -4.05 -9.45
CA ARG A 62 -2.22 -4.80 -9.08
C ARG A 62 -2.28 -6.16 -9.75
N GLU A 63 -2.14 -6.18 -11.08
CA GLU A 63 -2.23 -7.38 -11.90
C GLU A 63 -0.84 -7.88 -12.27
N ARG A 64 -0.69 -9.20 -12.41
CA ARG A 64 0.54 -9.88 -12.79
C ARG A 64 0.32 -10.65 -14.10
N PRO A 65 0.28 -9.95 -15.25
CA PRO A 65 0.10 -10.60 -16.54
C PRO A 65 1.21 -11.63 -16.79
N GLY A 66 0.84 -12.85 -17.21
CA GLY A 66 1.82 -13.92 -17.42
C GLY A 66 2.25 -14.66 -16.14
N GLY A 67 1.66 -14.33 -14.97
CA GLY A 67 1.96 -15.05 -13.72
C GLY A 67 3.45 -15.00 -13.35
N ASP A 68 4.08 -16.16 -13.17
CA ASP A 68 5.47 -16.24 -12.70
C ASP A 68 6.49 -15.66 -13.70
N SER A 69 6.19 -15.66 -15.01
CA SER A 69 7.06 -15.06 -16.03
C SER A 69 7.02 -13.52 -16.06
N PHE A 70 6.17 -12.87 -15.27
CA PHE A 70 6.04 -11.40 -15.26
C PHE A 70 7.38 -10.68 -15.11
N PHE A 71 8.19 -11.13 -14.15
CA PHE A 71 9.50 -10.53 -13.88
C PHE A 71 10.63 -11.03 -14.81
N GLU A 72 10.36 -11.95 -15.75
CA GLU A 72 11.27 -12.30 -16.84
C GLU A 72 11.22 -11.27 -17.98
N ASN A 73 10.14 -10.47 -18.04
CA ASN A 73 9.97 -9.42 -19.03
C ASN A 73 10.80 -8.17 -18.66
N GLU A 74 11.82 -7.86 -19.46
CA GLU A 74 12.67 -6.68 -19.26
C GLU A 74 11.89 -5.35 -19.37
N ALA A 75 10.76 -5.31 -20.08
CA ALA A 75 9.90 -4.13 -20.13
C ALA A 75 9.35 -3.79 -18.73
N VAL A 76 9.02 -4.79 -17.90
CA VAL A 76 8.58 -4.59 -16.52
C VAL A 76 9.66 -3.87 -15.71
N TRP A 77 10.90 -4.33 -15.80
CA TRP A 77 12.02 -3.70 -15.06
C TRP A 77 12.32 -2.29 -15.55
N SER A 78 12.23 -2.08 -16.87
CA SER A 78 12.37 -0.76 -17.49
C SER A 78 11.31 0.22 -17.01
N ASP A 79 10.08 -0.24 -16.80
CA ASP A 79 8.97 0.59 -16.30
C ASP A 79 9.09 0.85 -14.79
N LEU A 80 9.50 -0.14 -14.01
CA LEU A 80 9.78 0.04 -12.58
C LEU A 80 10.93 1.05 -12.35
N GLN A 81 11.99 0.96 -13.17
CA GLN A 81 13.08 1.96 -13.15
C GLN A 81 12.55 3.36 -13.50
N PHE A 82 11.64 3.45 -14.49
CA PHE A 82 11.07 4.71 -14.92
C PHE A 82 10.19 5.39 -13.83
N ILE A 83 9.47 4.59 -13.01
CA ILE A 83 8.78 5.07 -11.79
C ILE A 83 9.80 5.63 -10.80
N SER A 84 10.89 4.87 -10.55
CA SER A 84 11.96 5.25 -9.62
C SER A 84 12.64 6.56 -10.00
N ASP A 85 12.97 6.73 -11.29
CA ASP A 85 13.65 7.92 -11.82
C ASP A 85 12.80 9.18 -11.71
N ARG A 86 11.48 9.05 -11.64
CA ARG A 86 10.52 10.13 -11.38
C ARG A 86 10.27 10.41 -9.91
N ASN A 87 10.95 9.68 -9.02
CA ASN A 87 10.74 9.76 -7.57
C ASN A 87 9.28 9.47 -7.13
N GLN A 88 8.54 8.71 -7.95
CA GLN A 88 7.18 8.27 -7.66
C GLN A 88 7.18 6.98 -6.86
N THR A 89 6.06 6.65 -6.22
CA THR A 89 5.91 5.46 -5.40
C THR A 89 5.37 4.27 -6.20
N LEU A 90 5.74 3.07 -5.79
CA LEU A 90 5.16 1.82 -6.23
C LEU A 90 4.35 1.20 -5.09
N ASP A 91 3.03 1.27 -5.17
CA ASP A 91 2.14 0.51 -4.28
C ASP A 91 2.02 -0.93 -4.79
N ILE A 92 2.23 -1.93 -3.93
CA ILE A 92 2.08 -3.34 -4.29
C ILE A 92 0.87 -3.93 -3.58
N LEU A 93 -0.11 -4.38 -4.37
CA LEU A 93 -1.28 -5.08 -3.86
C LEU A 93 -0.96 -6.56 -3.68
N MET A 94 -0.92 -7.03 -2.43
CA MET A 94 -0.51 -8.38 -2.04
C MET A 94 -1.51 -9.50 -2.42
N PHE A 95 -2.27 -9.32 -3.48
CA PHE A 95 -3.21 -10.31 -3.98
C PHE A 95 -2.55 -11.28 -4.99
N GLN A 96 -1.68 -10.76 -5.85
CA GLN A 96 -0.98 -11.54 -6.88
C GLN A 96 0.55 -11.52 -6.70
N TYR A 97 1.05 -10.78 -5.70
CA TYR A 97 2.47 -10.64 -5.40
C TYR A 97 2.80 -11.17 -4.02
N SER A 98 4.00 -11.65 -3.87
CA SER A 98 4.55 -12.15 -2.61
C SER A 98 5.49 -11.11 -1.96
N LEU A 99 5.82 -11.33 -0.69
CA LEU A 99 6.85 -10.55 0.00
C LEU A 99 8.26 -10.84 -0.55
N ASP A 100 8.45 -11.99 -1.19
CA ASP A 100 9.70 -12.27 -1.91
C ASP A 100 9.82 -11.45 -3.19
N ASP A 101 8.72 -11.18 -3.90
CA ASP A 101 8.72 -10.25 -5.04
C ASP A 101 9.10 -8.83 -4.57
N VAL A 102 8.56 -8.38 -3.42
CA VAL A 102 8.93 -7.09 -2.82
C VAL A 102 10.41 -7.01 -2.50
N ASP A 103 10.98 -8.06 -1.87
CA ASP A 103 12.41 -8.13 -1.55
C ASP A 103 13.27 -8.10 -2.82
N MET A 104 12.87 -8.83 -3.86
CA MET A 104 13.55 -8.86 -5.16
C MET A 104 13.54 -7.49 -5.84
N ILE A 105 12.37 -6.85 -5.94
CA ILE A 105 12.23 -5.53 -6.56
C ILE A 105 13.05 -4.49 -5.79
N SER A 106 12.96 -4.48 -4.46
CA SER A 106 13.65 -3.48 -3.64
C SER A 106 15.18 -3.58 -3.72
N LYS A 107 15.72 -4.79 -3.85
CA LYS A 107 17.15 -5.03 -4.03
C LYS A 107 17.65 -4.62 -5.41
N ARG A 108 16.88 -4.92 -6.46
CA ARG A 108 17.23 -4.53 -7.83
C ARG A 108 17.10 -3.01 -8.04
N LEU A 109 16.12 -2.37 -7.36
CA LEU A 109 15.82 -0.95 -7.49
C LEU A 109 15.81 -0.24 -6.12
N PRO A 110 16.98 -0.04 -5.48
CA PRO A 110 17.07 0.46 -4.10
C PRO A 110 16.62 1.91 -3.92
N LYS A 111 16.42 2.67 -4.99
CA LYS A 111 15.86 4.03 -4.96
C LYS A 111 14.35 4.07 -5.15
N LEU A 112 13.73 2.99 -5.62
CA LEU A 112 12.29 2.90 -5.81
C LEU A 112 11.60 2.88 -4.44
N LYS A 113 10.70 3.82 -4.20
CA LYS A 113 9.88 3.87 -2.99
C LYS A 113 8.76 2.83 -3.10
N ILE A 114 8.80 1.80 -2.29
CA ILE A 114 7.82 0.70 -2.32
C ILE A 114 6.90 0.79 -1.12
N LEU A 115 5.60 0.66 -1.36
CA LEU A 115 4.58 0.62 -0.33
C LEU A 115 3.76 -0.68 -0.43
N ILE A 116 3.96 -1.58 0.52
CA ILE A 116 3.18 -2.81 0.62
C ILE A 116 1.78 -2.47 1.13
N ASN A 117 0.74 -2.87 0.39
CA ASN A 117 -0.64 -2.62 0.79
C ASN A 117 -1.17 -3.68 1.78
N HIS A 118 -2.23 -3.30 2.51
CA HIS A 118 -3.12 -4.18 3.28
C HIS A 118 -2.39 -5.14 4.21
N VAL A 119 -1.70 -4.57 5.23
CA VAL A 119 -0.99 -5.33 6.27
C VAL A 119 -0.13 -6.45 5.71
N ALA A 120 0.56 -6.16 4.57
CA ALA A 120 1.44 -7.10 3.89
C ALA A 120 0.79 -8.46 3.55
N GLY A 121 -0.51 -8.45 3.23
CA GLY A 121 -1.25 -9.66 2.88
C GLY A 121 -1.41 -10.66 4.03
N ALA A 122 -1.40 -10.18 5.27
CA ALA A 122 -1.58 -11.04 6.44
C ALA A 122 -2.90 -11.82 6.39
N ASP A 123 -2.84 -13.06 6.84
CA ASP A 123 -4.01 -13.91 7.05
C ASP A 123 -4.42 -13.84 8.52
N ILE A 124 -5.51 -13.10 8.82
CA ILE A 124 -5.86 -12.71 10.19
C ILE A 124 -6.96 -13.60 10.74
N GLU A 125 -6.61 -14.45 11.71
CA GLU A 125 -7.54 -15.39 12.35
C GLU A 125 -7.79 -15.07 13.85
N GLY A 126 -7.09 -14.09 14.43
CA GLY A 126 -7.11 -13.79 15.86
C GLY A 126 -6.29 -14.80 16.68
N LYS A 127 -5.30 -15.41 16.07
CA LYS A 127 -4.29 -16.31 16.62
C LYS A 127 -2.91 -15.69 16.49
N PRO A 128 -1.84 -16.29 17.04
CA PRO A 128 -0.47 -15.87 16.70
C PRO A 128 -0.26 -15.88 15.17
N ALA A 129 0.41 -14.84 14.67
CA ALA A 129 0.65 -14.67 13.25
C ALA A 129 1.49 -15.84 12.67
N ASP A 130 1.26 -16.18 11.40
CA ASP A 130 1.96 -17.26 10.71
C ASP A 130 3.49 -17.02 10.72
N PRO A 131 4.31 -17.98 11.22
CA PRO A 131 5.77 -17.86 11.23
C PRO A 131 6.39 -17.62 9.85
N LYS A 132 5.82 -18.16 8.78
CA LYS A 132 6.30 -17.93 7.41
C LYS A 132 6.05 -16.49 6.97
N TRP A 133 4.86 -15.96 7.25
CA TRP A 133 4.54 -14.57 6.99
C TRP A 133 5.43 -13.62 7.82
N ILE A 134 5.65 -13.92 9.12
CA ILE A 134 6.57 -13.15 9.97
C ILE A 134 7.98 -13.08 9.36
N ALA A 135 8.51 -14.22 8.94
CA ALA A 135 9.86 -14.29 8.33
C ALA A 135 9.93 -13.47 7.03
N ALA A 136 8.90 -13.55 6.18
CA ALA A 136 8.82 -12.83 4.92
C ALA A 136 8.69 -11.31 5.14
N VAL A 137 7.85 -10.87 6.09
CA VAL A 137 7.72 -9.46 6.49
C VAL A 137 9.06 -8.91 6.98
N ARG A 138 9.72 -9.61 7.89
CA ARG A 138 11.03 -9.20 8.42
C ARG A 138 12.10 -9.14 7.33
N LYS A 139 12.05 -10.05 6.34
CA LYS A 139 12.95 -10.04 5.18
C LYS A 139 12.73 -8.80 4.32
N ALA A 140 11.48 -8.52 3.92
CA ALA A 140 11.13 -7.35 3.13
C ALA A 140 11.48 -6.03 3.86
N ALA A 141 11.22 -5.96 5.16
CA ALA A 141 11.48 -4.79 5.99
C ALA A 141 12.97 -4.46 6.18
N LYS A 142 13.90 -5.39 5.89
CA LYS A 142 15.35 -5.09 5.88
C LYS A 142 15.73 -4.07 4.80
N ASN A 143 14.94 -3.94 3.77
CA ASN A 143 15.18 -3.00 2.70
C ASN A 143 14.63 -1.60 3.10
N PRO A 144 15.48 -0.57 3.18
CA PRO A 144 15.08 0.76 3.72
C PRO A 144 14.08 1.50 2.84
N ASN A 145 13.98 1.15 1.56
CA ASN A 145 13.03 1.72 0.59
C ASN A 145 11.64 1.07 0.62
N VAL A 146 11.41 0.10 1.53
CA VAL A 146 10.14 -0.61 1.68
C VAL A 146 9.38 -0.09 2.90
N ASN A 147 8.15 0.33 2.66
CA ASN A 147 7.17 0.76 3.65
C ASN A 147 5.96 -0.16 3.65
N CYS A 148 5.14 -0.12 4.70
CA CYS A 148 3.93 -0.93 4.78
C CYS A 148 2.72 -0.11 5.22
N LYS A 149 1.59 -0.36 4.57
CA LYS A 149 0.31 0.28 4.87
C LYS A 149 -0.51 -0.60 5.82
N ILE A 150 -0.81 -0.09 7.02
CA ILE A 150 -1.84 -0.68 7.87
C ILE A 150 -3.19 -0.24 7.31
N SER A 151 -3.74 -1.10 6.47
CA SER A 151 -5.05 -0.96 5.83
C SER A 151 -5.64 -2.34 5.60
N GLY A 152 -6.94 -2.43 5.34
CA GLY A 152 -7.58 -3.69 4.98
C GLY A 152 -7.67 -4.74 6.10
N LEU A 153 -7.51 -4.40 7.38
CA LEU A 153 -7.60 -5.35 8.50
C LEU A 153 -8.90 -6.16 8.45
N PHE A 154 -10.02 -5.49 8.19
CA PHE A 154 -11.33 -6.15 8.16
C PHE A 154 -11.48 -7.10 6.96
N GLN A 155 -10.83 -6.81 5.83
CA GLN A 155 -10.84 -7.67 4.65
C GLN A 155 -9.91 -8.88 4.78
N GLN A 156 -8.85 -8.74 5.57
CA GLN A 156 -7.90 -9.82 5.85
C GLN A 156 -8.38 -10.74 6.99
N SER A 157 -9.50 -10.39 7.65
CA SER A 157 -10.11 -11.23 8.68
C SER A 157 -10.89 -12.39 8.07
N HIS A 158 -10.62 -13.60 8.53
CA HIS A 158 -11.40 -14.80 8.16
C HIS A 158 -12.79 -14.81 8.79
N ARG A 159 -13.07 -13.96 9.79
CA ARG A 159 -14.37 -13.83 10.43
C ARG A 159 -15.18 -12.69 9.82
N GLN A 160 -16.43 -12.98 9.47
CA GLN A 160 -17.40 -11.99 8.99
C GLN A 160 -18.70 -12.05 9.80
N PRO A 161 -19.23 -10.91 10.30
CA PRO A 161 -18.61 -9.58 10.25
C PRO A 161 -17.29 -9.56 11.00
N SER A 162 -16.38 -8.71 10.54
CA SER A 162 -15.02 -8.66 11.10
C SER A 162 -15.04 -8.25 12.57
N PRO A 163 -14.26 -8.90 13.45
CA PRO A 163 -14.16 -8.52 14.87
C PRO A 163 -13.77 -7.06 15.06
N LYS A 164 -14.27 -6.42 16.14
CA LYS A 164 -14.03 -4.99 16.43
C LYS A 164 -13.05 -4.77 17.59
N ASN A 165 -12.56 -5.83 18.18
CA ASN A 165 -11.60 -5.80 19.27
C ASN A 165 -10.17 -5.83 18.75
N LEU A 166 -9.32 -4.96 19.28
CA LEU A 166 -7.90 -4.85 18.90
C LEU A 166 -7.14 -6.17 19.07
N SER A 167 -7.44 -6.93 20.12
CA SER A 167 -6.72 -8.17 20.45
C SER A 167 -6.74 -9.20 19.30
N PHE A 168 -7.77 -9.15 18.45
CA PHE A 168 -7.89 -10.03 17.28
C PHE A 168 -6.85 -9.73 16.18
N TYR A 169 -6.42 -8.47 16.04
CA TYR A 169 -5.49 -8.00 15.01
C TYR A 169 -4.08 -7.74 15.54
N LYS A 170 -3.95 -7.73 16.87
CA LYS A 170 -2.72 -7.31 17.54
C LYS A 170 -1.51 -8.15 17.17
N PRO A 171 -1.59 -9.48 17.00
CA PRO A 171 -0.44 -10.28 16.62
C PRO A 171 0.24 -9.80 15.34
N GLU A 172 -0.52 -9.54 14.28
CA GLU A 172 0.00 -9.07 13.00
C GLU A 172 0.49 -7.62 13.09
N LEU A 173 -0.24 -6.76 13.81
CA LEU A 173 0.14 -5.37 14.02
C LEU A 173 1.45 -5.23 14.81
N ASP A 174 1.68 -6.07 15.81
CA ASP A 174 2.94 -6.10 16.57
C ASP A 174 4.12 -6.48 15.65
N VAL A 175 3.96 -7.49 14.81
CA VAL A 175 4.99 -7.89 13.83
C VAL A 175 5.32 -6.75 12.87
N LEU A 176 4.31 -6.07 12.33
CA LEU A 176 4.52 -4.94 11.43
C LEU A 176 5.20 -3.76 12.13
N TRP A 177 4.81 -3.47 13.38
CA TRP A 177 5.44 -2.42 14.19
C TRP A 177 6.92 -2.74 14.49
N GLU A 178 7.23 -3.96 14.86
CA GLU A 178 8.62 -4.42 15.11
C GLU A 178 9.47 -4.37 13.84
N ALA A 179 8.92 -4.76 12.68
CA ALA A 179 9.65 -4.85 11.43
C ALA A 179 9.89 -3.48 10.77
N PHE A 180 8.89 -2.62 10.72
CA PHE A 180 8.94 -1.34 9.99
C PHE A 180 9.16 -0.12 10.90
N GLY A 181 8.89 -0.23 12.18
CA GLY A 181 8.99 0.88 13.12
C GLY A 181 8.03 2.04 12.83
N GLN A 182 8.26 3.16 13.55
CA GLN A 182 7.39 4.33 13.45
C GLN A 182 7.52 5.11 12.14
N ASP A 183 8.61 4.92 11.39
CA ASP A 183 8.97 5.76 10.23
C ASP A 183 8.51 5.18 8.90
N ARG A 184 8.13 3.90 8.87
CA ARG A 184 7.79 3.18 7.63
C ARG A 184 6.42 2.50 7.65
N LEU A 185 5.57 2.84 8.63
CA LEU A 185 4.16 2.45 8.65
C LEU A 185 3.28 3.62 8.27
N ILE A 186 2.27 3.36 7.42
CA ILE A 186 1.36 4.37 6.89
C ILE A 186 -0.08 3.92 7.14
N TYR A 187 -0.94 4.86 7.55
CA TYR A 187 -2.37 4.62 7.70
C TYR A 187 -3.08 4.51 6.34
N GLY A 188 -4.00 3.56 6.24
CA GLY A 188 -4.94 3.49 5.13
C GLY A 188 -6.31 3.00 5.60
N SER A 189 -7.36 3.72 5.25
CA SER A 189 -8.74 3.36 5.63
C SER A 189 -9.27 2.15 4.86
N ASN A 190 -8.78 1.95 3.64
CA ASN A 190 -9.37 1.03 2.67
C ASN A 190 -10.88 1.26 2.44
N TRP A 191 -11.36 2.51 2.70
CA TRP A 191 -12.74 2.88 2.43
C TRP A 191 -12.96 3.04 0.92
N PRO A 192 -14.09 2.59 0.33
CA PRO A 192 -15.27 2.02 0.99
C PRO A 192 -15.20 0.51 1.23
N VAL A 193 -14.16 -0.21 0.78
CA VAL A 193 -14.04 -1.68 0.88
C VAL A 193 -14.12 -2.16 2.33
N THR A 194 -13.56 -1.39 3.26
CA THR A 194 -13.66 -1.63 4.72
C THR A 194 -15.08 -1.87 5.21
N MET A 195 -16.10 -1.26 4.57
CA MET A 195 -17.51 -1.40 4.96
C MET A 195 -18.06 -2.81 4.79
N ARG A 196 -17.39 -3.68 4.04
CA ARG A 196 -17.75 -5.11 3.96
C ARG A 196 -17.56 -5.84 5.30
N GLY A 197 -16.62 -5.40 6.13
CA GLY A 197 -16.36 -6.01 7.43
C GLY A 197 -16.84 -5.17 8.62
N GLY A 198 -17.12 -3.88 8.43
CA GLY A 198 -17.58 -2.97 9.47
C GLY A 198 -17.48 -1.50 9.03
N THR A 199 -17.97 -0.59 9.87
CA THR A 199 -17.96 0.84 9.57
C THR A 199 -16.53 1.44 9.60
N TYR A 200 -16.35 2.58 8.91
CA TYR A 200 -15.10 3.35 8.97
C TYR A 200 -14.70 3.71 10.42
N GLY A 201 -15.68 4.14 11.25
CA GLY A 201 -15.42 4.50 12.65
C GLY A 201 -14.96 3.33 13.50
N GLU A 202 -15.51 2.12 13.26
CA GLU A 202 -15.05 0.90 13.93
C GLU A 202 -13.62 0.53 13.53
N TYR A 203 -13.31 0.59 12.24
CA TYR A 203 -11.96 0.38 11.74
C TYR A 203 -10.95 1.35 12.37
N LEU A 204 -11.26 2.65 12.33
CA LEU A 204 -10.41 3.68 12.90
C LEU A 204 -10.20 3.49 14.42
N ARG A 205 -11.25 3.02 15.14
CA ARG A 205 -11.15 2.73 16.57
C ARG A 205 -10.18 1.59 16.86
N VAL A 206 -10.20 0.51 16.07
CA VAL A 206 -9.25 -0.60 16.20
C VAL A 206 -7.82 -0.12 15.97
N VAL A 207 -7.58 0.62 14.90
CA VAL A 207 -6.25 1.15 14.57
C VAL A 207 -5.77 2.16 15.63
N ASN A 208 -6.61 3.11 16.06
CA ASN A 208 -6.28 4.03 17.14
C ASN A 208 -5.97 3.32 18.46
N GLY A 209 -6.67 2.23 18.75
CA GLY A 209 -6.41 1.40 19.92
C GLY A 209 -4.99 0.83 19.93
N PHE A 210 -4.48 0.39 18.77
CA PHE A 210 -3.11 -0.09 18.65
C PHE A 210 -2.06 1.00 18.88
N PHE A 211 -2.37 2.23 18.49
CA PHE A 211 -1.48 3.38 18.65
C PHE A 211 -1.68 4.16 19.94
N ALA A 212 -2.58 3.73 20.84
CA ALA A 212 -2.92 4.46 22.06
C ALA A 212 -1.74 4.60 23.05
N ASP A 213 -0.89 3.58 23.11
CA ASP A 213 0.32 3.52 23.95
C ASP A 213 1.57 4.07 23.27
N LYS A 214 1.50 4.43 21.99
CA LYS A 214 2.62 5.00 21.23
C LYS A 214 2.75 6.51 21.48
N SER A 215 3.96 7.03 21.31
CA SER A 215 4.22 8.46 21.45
C SER A 215 3.37 9.29 20.47
N ARG A 216 3.10 10.54 20.82
CA ARG A 216 2.42 11.49 19.93
C ARG A 216 3.15 11.59 18.58
N ALA A 217 4.49 11.66 18.60
CA ALA A 217 5.29 11.73 17.38
C ALA A 217 5.11 10.51 16.48
N SER A 218 5.09 9.29 17.05
CA SER A 218 4.84 8.06 16.31
C SER A 218 3.44 8.03 15.67
N ARG A 219 2.43 8.50 16.42
CA ARG A 219 1.06 8.60 15.92
C ARG A 219 0.94 9.59 14.77
N GLU A 220 1.57 10.77 14.89
CA GLU A 220 1.59 11.78 13.83
C GLU A 220 2.30 11.24 12.56
N LYS A 221 3.42 10.53 12.72
CA LYS A 221 4.11 9.86 11.61
C LYS A 221 3.18 8.89 10.89
N PHE A 222 2.60 7.96 11.63
CA PHE A 222 1.73 6.92 11.09
C PHE A 222 0.49 7.47 10.37
N PHE A 223 -0.22 8.42 10.99
CA PHE A 223 -1.49 8.92 10.45
C PHE A 223 -1.36 9.92 9.31
N PHE A 224 -0.21 10.64 9.17
CA PHE A 224 -0.09 11.67 8.13
C PHE A 224 1.33 12.11 7.73
N LYS A 225 2.39 11.86 8.51
CA LYS A 225 3.72 12.36 8.13
C LYS A 225 4.52 11.40 7.26
N ASN A 226 4.23 10.10 7.30
CA ASN A 226 4.91 9.09 6.51
C ASN A 226 4.30 8.90 5.12
N ALA A 227 3.13 9.47 4.86
CA ALA A 227 2.43 9.38 3.59
C ALA A 227 2.89 10.42 2.58
#